data_e4bf1a6a8844d6795923b895873dfd81
#
_entry.id   e4bf1a6a8844d6795923b895873dfd81
#
_cell.length_a   1.000
_cell.length_b   1.000
_cell.length_c   1.000
_cell.angle_alpha   90.00
_cell.angle_beta   90.00
_cell.angle_gamma   90.00
#
_symmetry.space_group_name_H-M   'P 1'
#
loop_
_entity.id
_entity.type
_entity.pdbx_description
1 polymer ?
#
loop_
_entity_poly.entity_id
_entity_poly.type
_entity_poly.pdbx_seq_one_letter_code
_entity_poly.pdbx_strand_id
1 'polypeptide(L)'
;MTLGKRIEEKRLAKNLKKKELAKLINVHDTLIGKYERDEVDLGLSKIKELARVLDTTPAFLMGWEDEQKEIDIANMVNDLMDNLNSNQVLMYSGEPMDEVTKDLVRASIEQAARIAMARHKTENND
;
A
#
# COMPACT_ATOMS: atom_id res chain seq x y z
N MET A 1 -5.74 -15.65 -2.99
CA MET A 1 -4.70 -15.69 -4.04
C MET A 1 -3.37 -16.09 -3.43
N THR A 2 -2.69 -17.05 -4.04
CA THR A 2 -1.42 -17.59 -3.52
C THR A 2 -0.23 -16.75 -3.98
N LEU A 3 0.95 -17.01 -3.39
CA LEU A 3 2.21 -16.40 -3.80
C LEU A 3 2.48 -16.66 -5.30
N GLY A 4 2.32 -17.88 -5.74
CA GLY A 4 2.52 -18.26 -7.14
C GLY A 4 1.60 -17.51 -8.09
N LYS A 5 0.35 -17.32 -7.74
CA LYS A 5 -0.62 -16.58 -8.54
C LYS A 5 -0.27 -15.10 -8.60
N ARG A 6 0.23 -14.53 -7.52
CA ARG A 6 0.67 -13.13 -7.51
C ARG A 6 1.89 -12.92 -8.40
N ILE A 7 2.82 -13.87 -8.39
CA ILE A 7 3.99 -13.85 -9.29
C ILE A 7 3.54 -13.89 -10.74
N GLU A 8 2.65 -14.83 -11.09
CA GLU A 8 2.12 -14.96 -12.45
C GLU A 8 1.43 -13.68 -12.91
N GLU A 9 0.56 -13.12 -12.06
CA GLU A 9 -0.17 -11.89 -12.36
C GLU A 9 0.78 -10.73 -12.68
N LYS A 10 1.81 -10.55 -11.85
CA LYS A 10 2.80 -9.49 -12.07
C LYS A 10 3.66 -9.74 -13.31
N ARG A 11 3.99 -10.98 -13.56
CA ARG A 11 4.74 -11.35 -14.78
C ARG A 11 3.93 -11.01 -16.04
N LEU A 12 2.67 -11.41 -16.08
CA LEU A 12 1.78 -11.13 -17.20
C LEU A 12 1.53 -9.64 -17.38
N ALA A 13 1.40 -8.89 -16.28
CA ALA A 13 1.23 -7.44 -16.32
C ALA A 13 2.42 -6.72 -16.97
N LYS A 14 3.63 -7.29 -16.86
CA LYS A 14 4.83 -6.77 -17.49
C LYS A 14 5.10 -7.36 -18.88
N ASN A 15 4.18 -8.16 -19.38
CA ASN A 15 4.34 -8.85 -20.68
C ASN A 15 5.60 -9.71 -20.76
N LEU A 16 5.99 -10.31 -19.64
CA LEU A 16 7.15 -11.19 -19.60
C LEU A 16 6.74 -12.64 -19.81
N LYS A 17 7.51 -13.36 -20.59
CA LYS A 17 7.39 -14.81 -20.68
C LYS A 17 8.14 -15.45 -19.51
N LYS A 18 7.77 -16.67 -19.16
CA LYS A 18 8.47 -17.41 -18.09
C LYS A 18 9.97 -17.46 -18.31
N LYS A 19 10.38 -17.70 -19.55
CA LYS A 19 11.77 -17.73 -19.99
C LYS A 19 12.51 -16.41 -19.73
N GLU A 20 11.84 -15.31 -20.00
CA GLU A 20 12.38 -13.97 -19.81
C GLU A 20 12.56 -13.66 -18.32
N LEU A 21 11.55 -13.99 -17.50
CA LEU A 21 11.65 -13.81 -16.06
C LEU A 21 12.76 -14.68 -15.46
N ALA A 22 12.87 -15.92 -15.93
CA ALA A 22 13.91 -16.85 -15.48
C ALA A 22 15.30 -16.30 -15.70
N LYS A 23 15.55 -15.66 -16.86
CA LYS A 23 16.82 -15.01 -17.17
C LYS A 23 17.12 -13.88 -16.22
N LEU A 24 16.12 -13.07 -15.89
CA LEU A 24 16.28 -11.89 -15.03
C LEU A 24 16.68 -12.24 -13.61
N ILE A 25 16.26 -13.41 -13.12
CA ILE A 25 16.60 -13.85 -11.76
C ILE A 25 17.57 -15.04 -11.75
N ASN A 26 18.13 -15.34 -12.92
CA ASN A 26 19.17 -16.36 -13.11
C ASN A 26 18.77 -17.74 -12.61
N VAL A 27 17.60 -18.20 -13.03
CA VAL A 27 17.12 -19.57 -12.75
C VAL A 27 16.68 -20.23 -14.05
N HIS A 28 16.43 -21.54 -14.02
CA HIS A 28 15.90 -22.26 -15.15
C HIS A 28 14.42 -21.92 -15.36
N ASP A 29 13.97 -21.85 -16.62
CA ASP A 29 12.59 -21.47 -16.96
C ASP A 29 11.54 -22.42 -16.35
N THR A 30 11.84 -23.70 -16.25
CA THR A 30 10.97 -24.70 -15.60
C THR A 30 10.65 -24.32 -14.16
N LEU A 31 11.62 -23.68 -13.47
CA LEU A 31 11.45 -23.29 -12.07
C LEU A 31 10.41 -22.19 -11.91
N ILE A 32 10.31 -21.28 -12.88
CA ILE A 32 9.27 -20.22 -12.85
C ILE A 32 7.88 -20.86 -12.85
N GLY A 33 7.64 -21.88 -13.69
CA GLY A 33 6.38 -22.60 -13.70
C GLY A 33 6.06 -23.23 -12.36
N LYS A 34 7.06 -23.80 -11.69
CA LYS A 34 6.90 -24.40 -10.37
C LYS A 34 6.58 -23.35 -9.31
N TYR A 35 7.21 -22.18 -9.37
CA TYR A 35 6.89 -21.06 -8.47
C TYR A 35 5.44 -20.64 -8.62
N GLU A 36 4.98 -20.49 -9.86
CA GLU A 36 3.61 -20.02 -10.14
C GLU A 36 2.54 -21.05 -9.76
N ARG A 37 2.90 -22.33 -9.72
CA ARG A 37 1.99 -23.39 -9.29
C ARG A 37 2.12 -23.73 -7.80
N ASP A 38 2.91 -22.97 -7.06
CA ASP A 38 3.14 -23.19 -5.63
C ASP A 38 3.74 -24.57 -5.30
N GLU A 39 4.53 -25.11 -6.22
CA GLU A 39 5.16 -26.43 -6.06
C GLU A 39 6.50 -26.39 -5.32
N VAL A 40 7.06 -25.19 -5.13
CA VAL A 40 8.37 -25.00 -4.50
C VAL A 40 8.28 -23.85 -3.51
N ASP A 41 8.85 -24.05 -2.33
CA ASP A 41 8.95 -22.98 -1.33
C ASP A 41 10.03 -21.99 -1.73
N LEU A 42 9.67 -20.71 -1.71
CA LEU A 42 10.58 -19.60 -2.02
C LEU A 42 11.14 -19.01 -0.74
N GLY A 43 12.46 -18.90 -0.68
CA GLY A 43 13.12 -18.18 0.40
C GLY A 43 12.91 -16.67 0.22
N LEU A 44 13.07 -15.91 1.31
CA LEU A 44 12.90 -14.47 1.30
C LEU A 44 13.81 -13.78 0.27
N SER A 45 15.03 -14.25 0.13
CA SER A 45 15.98 -13.70 -0.84
C SER A 45 15.44 -13.77 -2.27
N LYS A 46 14.85 -14.90 -2.65
CA LYS A 46 14.26 -15.08 -3.99
C LYS A 46 13.01 -14.24 -4.18
N ILE A 47 12.20 -14.10 -3.13
CA ILE A 47 11.01 -13.25 -3.15
C ILE A 47 11.40 -11.79 -3.37
N LYS A 48 12.48 -11.32 -2.73
CA LYS A 48 13.00 -9.96 -2.93
C LYS A 48 13.48 -9.74 -4.37
N GLU A 49 14.16 -10.71 -4.95
CA GLU A 49 14.60 -10.62 -6.35
C GLU A 49 13.42 -10.53 -7.31
N LEU A 50 12.40 -11.38 -7.11
CA LEU A 50 11.20 -11.38 -7.92
C LEU A 50 10.45 -10.04 -7.80
N ALA A 51 10.32 -9.54 -6.58
CA ALA A 51 9.66 -8.25 -6.34
C ALA A 51 10.35 -7.12 -7.09
N ARG A 52 11.68 -7.07 -7.04
CA ARG A 52 12.47 -6.05 -7.74
C ARG A 52 12.26 -6.11 -9.25
N VAL A 53 12.33 -7.30 -9.83
CA VAL A 53 12.20 -7.49 -11.28
C VAL A 53 10.78 -7.24 -11.75
N LEU A 54 9.78 -7.57 -10.93
CA LEU A 54 8.37 -7.43 -11.26
C LEU A 54 7.76 -6.09 -10.84
N ASP A 55 8.59 -5.15 -10.37
CA ASP A 55 8.18 -3.81 -9.91
C ASP A 55 7.07 -3.85 -8.86
N THR A 56 7.26 -4.70 -7.88
CA THR A 56 6.33 -4.83 -6.75
C THR A 56 7.13 -4.95 -5.45
N THR A 57 6.47 -5.28 -4.36
CA THR A 57 7.10 -5.43 -3.05
C THR A 57 7.04 -6.88 -2.58
N PRO A 58 7.99 -7.32 -1.73
CA PRO A 58 7.88 -8.63 -1.10
C PRO A 58 6.58 -8.80 -0.31
N ALA A 59 6.12 -7.73 0.35
CA ALA A 59 4.88 -7.76 1.12
C ALA A 59 3.67 -8.04 0.24
N PHE A 60 3.60 -7.45 -0.95
CA PHE A 60 2.53 -7.75 -1.90
C PHE A 60 2.57 -9.21 -2.35
N LEU A 61 3.73 -9.71 -2.73
CA LEU A 61 3.88 -11.10 -3.18
C LEU A 61 3.49 -12.09 -2.09
N MET A 62 3.82 -11.78 -0.84
CA MET A 62 3.47 -12.62 0.32
C MET A 62 2.00 -12.49 0.73
N GLY A 63 1.27 -11.54 0.16
CA GLY A 63 -0.12 -11.30 0.52
C GLY A 63 -0.33 -10.52 1.80
N TRP A 64 0.69 -9.83 2.29
CA TRP A 64 0.63 -9.06 3.53
C TRP A 64 0.05 -7.66 3.32
N GLU A 65 0.11 -7.14 2.09
CA GLU A 65 -0.48 -5.85 1.76
C GLU A 65 -0.97 -5.86 0.33
N ASP A 66 -1.98 -5.05 0.05
CA ASP A 66 -2.46 -4.80 -1.30
C ASP A 66 -1.69 -3.64 -1.91
N GLU A 67 -1.27 -3.79 -3.17
CA GLU A 67 -0.56 -2.76 -3.90
C GLU A 67 -1.44 -1.54 -4.16
N GLN A 68 -2.74 -1.77 -4.31
CA GLN A 68 -3.75 -0.72 -4.49
C GLN A 68 -4.68 -0.72 -3.29
N LYS A 69 -4.16 -0.34 -2.14
CA LYS A 69 -4.95 -0.27 -0.92
C LYS A 69 -5.93 0.90 -1.02
N GLU A 70 -7.19 0.63 -0.86
CA GLU A 70 -8.18 1.68 -0.75
C GLU A 70 -8.04 2.39 0.59
N ILE A 71 -7.94 3.71 0.53
CA ILE A 71 -7.82 4.55 1.73
C ILE A 71 -9.06 5.41 1.82
N ASP A 72 -9.77 5.31 2.93
CA ASP A 72 -10.91 6.16 3.21
C ASP A 72 -10.41 7.41 3.95
N ILE A 73 -10.40 8.54 3.26
CA ILE A 73 -9.93 9.80 3.80
C ILE A 73 -10.80 10.26 4.97
N ALA A 74 -12.11 10.03 4.92
CA ALA A 74 -13.00 10.41 6.01
C ALA A 74 -12.62 9.67 7.31
N ASN A 75 -12.28 8.38 7.23
CA ASN A 75 -11.82 7.62 8.40
C ASN A 75 -10.49 8.14 8.94
N MET A 76 -9.56 8.50 8.05
CA MET A 76 -8.27 9.07 8.45
C MET A 76 -8.45 10.41 9.17
N VAL A 77 -9.34 11.27 8.66
CA VAL A 77 -9.64 12.56 9.26
C VAL A 77 -10.28 12.36 10.64
N ASN A 78 -11.22 11.42 10.77
CA ASN A 78 -11.86 11.11 12.06
C ASN A 78 -10.85 10.64 13.10
N ASP A 79 -9.94 9.75 12.71
CA ASP A 79 -8.87 9.26 13.60
C ASP A 79 -7.95 10.40 14.03
N LEU A 80 -7.60 11.29 13.10
CA LEU A 80 -6.78 12.45 13.40
C LEU A 80 -7.49 13.40 14.36
N MET A 81 -8.79 13.66 14.16
CA MET A 81 -9.59 14.51 15.02
C MET A 81 -9.67 13.93 16.43
N ASP A 82 -9.83 12.61 16.57
CA ASP A 82 -9.84 11.93 17.87
C ASP A 82 -8.51 12.13 18.60
N ASN A 83 -7.40 12.02 17.89
CA ASN A 83 -6.07 12.29 18.46
C ASN A 83 -5.91 13.75 18.89
N LEU A 84 -6.42 14.70 18.11
CA LEU A 84 -6.37 16.12 18.43
C LEU A 84 -7.23 16.48 19.66
N ASN A 85 -8.28 15.72 19.91
CA ASN A 85 -9.16 15.90 21.07
C ASN A 85 -8.69 15.13 22.32
N SER A 86 -7.64 14.32 22.19
CA SER A 86 -7.12 13.53 23.31
C SER A 86 -6.19 14.38 24.19
N ASN A 87 -5.88 13.85 25.39
CA ASN A 87 -4.92 14.49 26.30
C ASN A 87 -3.48 14.07 26.01
N GLN A 88 -3.23 13.38 24.92
CA GLN A 88 -1.89 12.94 24.54
C GLN A 88 -1.06 14.11 24.03
N VAL A 89 0.25 14.04 24.25
CA VAL A 89 1.20 14.99 23.68
C VAL A 89 1.33 14.69 22.19
N LEU A 90 0.99 15.67 21.36
CA LEU A 90 1.10 15.54 19.91
C LEU A 90 2.32 16.31 19.40
N MET A 91 3.04 15.69 18.50
CA MET A 91 4.28 16.22 17.94
C MET A 91 4.04 16.81 16.55
N TYR A 92 4.76 17.86 16.24
CA TYR A 92 4.80 18.43 14.89
C TYR A 92 6.25 18.71 14.53
N SER A 93 6.74 18.04 13.51
CA SER A 93 8.14 18.15 13.05
C SER A 93 9.15 17.98 14.18
N GLY A 94 8.90 16.99 15.07
CA GLY A 94 9.81 16.66 16.17
C GLY A 94 9.65 17.49 17.43
N GLU A 95 8.70 18.43 17.46
CA GLU A 95 8.46 19.28 18.61
C GLU A 95 7.03 19.10 19.13
N PRO A 96 6.80 19.16 20.45
CA PRO A 96 5.44 19.10 20.99
C PRO A 96 4.62 20.30 20.57
N MET A 97 3.36 20.07 20.17
CA MET A 97 2.42 21.14 19.88
C MET A 97 1.84 21.72 21.18
N ASP A 98 1.77 23.07 21.26
CA ASP A 98 1.02 23.71 22.32
C ASP A 98 -0.48 23.66 22.04
N GLU A 99 -1.31 24.07 23.02
CA GLU A 99 -2.77 24.01 22.89
C GLU A 99 -3.29 24.93 21.78
N VAL A 100 -2.68 26.09 21.58
CA VAL A 100 -3.09 27.03 20.52
C VAL A 100 -2.84 26.42 19.15
N THR A 101 -1.66 25.87 18.93
CA THR A 101 -1.30 25.19 17.66
C THR A 101 -2.23 24.01 17.40
N LYS A 102 -2.51 23.22 18.42
CA LYS A 102 -3.43 22.08 18.36
C LYS A 102 -4.83 22.51 17.92
N ASP A 103 -5.35 23.60 18.51
CA ASP A 103 -6.66 24.15 18.19
C ASP A 103 -6.72 24.67 16.74
N LEU A 104 -5.65 25.33 16.29
CA LEU A 104 -5.55 25.82 14.91
C LEU A 104 -5.55 24.69 13.90
N VAL A 105 -4.78 23.64 14.17
CA VAL A 105 -4.74 22.43 13.31
C VAL A 105 -6.11 21.78 13.25
N ARG A 106 -6.73 21.58 14.41
CA ARG A 106 -8.06 20.97 14.51
C ARG A 106 -9.10 21.74 13.70
N ALA A 107 -9.18 23.06 13.91
CA ALA A 107 -10.15 23.91 13.22
C ALA A 107 -9.93 23.92 11.71
N SER A 108 -8.69 23.96 11.27
CA SER A 108 -8.33 23.97 9.85
C SER A 108 -8.71 22.65 9.16
N ILE A 109 -8.42 21.53 9.80
CA ILE A 109 -8.76 20.21 9.26
C ILE A 109 -10.28 20.02 9.20
N GLU A 110 -10.98 20.42 10.25
CA GLU A 110 -12.43 20.31 10.32
C GLU A 110 -13.10 21.11 9.21
N GLN A 111 -12.65 22.34 8.98
CA GLN A 111 -13.19 23.19 7.93
C GLN A 111 -12.88 22.62 6.53
N ALA A 112 -11.65 22.20 6.27
CA ALA A 112 -11.26 21.62 5.01
C ALA A 112 -12.06 20.33 4.71
N ALA A 113 -12.26 19.50 5.72
CA ALA A 113 -13.03 18.26 5.58
C ALA A 113 -14.49 18.54 5.24
N ARG A 114 -15.12 19.54 5.87
CA ARG A 114 -16.51 19.93 5.57
C ARG A 114 -16.67 20.38 4.12
N ILE A 115 -15.75 21.22 3.65
CA ILE A 115 -15.78 21.73 2.28
C ILE A 115 -15.62 20.58 1.27
N ALA A 116 -14.66 19.70 1.50
CA ALA A 116 -14.39 18.56 0.63
C ALA A 116 -15.57 17.58 0.58
N MET A 117 -16.17 17.28 1.73
CA MET A 117 -17.31 16.37 1.80
C MET A 117 -18.55 16.95 1.11
N ALA A 118 -18.81 18.25 1.28
CA ALA A 118 -19.93 18.92 0.63
C ALA A 118 -19.80 18.85 -0.90
N ARG A 119 -18.62 19.11 -1.42
CA ARG A 119 -18.34 19.02 -2.86
C ARG A 119 -18.46 17.59 -3.36
N HIS A 120 -17.92 16.62 -2.64
CA HIS A 120 -17.95 15.21 -3.01
C HIS A 120 -19.38 14.69 -3.11
N LYS A 121 -20.24 15.02 -2.15
CA LYS A 121 -21.66 14.65 -2.18
C LYS A 121 -22.39 15.26 -3.36
N THR A 122 -22.11 16.53 -3.67
CA THR A 122 -22.74 17.22 -4.79
C THR A 122 -22.38 16.56 -6.12
N GLU A 123 -21.12 16.19 -6.33
CA GLU A 123 -20.69 15.52 -7.55
C GLU A 123 -21.25 14.10 -7.68
N ASN A 124 -21.39 13.38 -6.57
CA ASN A 124 -21.89 12.00 -6.59
C ASN A 124 -23.42 11.90 -6.67
N ASN A 125 -24.12 12.98 -6.47
CA ASN A 125 -25.60 13.02 -6.55
C ASN A 125 -26.12 13.50 -7.91
N ASP A 126 -25.25 13.79 -8.84
CA ASP A 126 -25.61 14.10 -10.24
C ASP A 126 -25.76 12.78 -11.09
#